data_61c664dc137a8ebbeb9465c130eeb922
#
_entry.id   61c664dc137a8ebbeb9465c130eeb922
#
_cell.length_a   1.000
_cell.length_b   1.000
_cell.length_c   1.000
_cell.angle_alpha   90.00
_cell.angle_beta   90.00
_cell.angle_gamma   90.00
#
_symmetry.space_group_name_H-M   'P 1'
#
loop_
_entity.id
_entity.type
_entity.pdbx_description
1 polymer ?
#
loop_
_entity_poly.entity_id
_entity_poly.type
_entity_poly.pdbx_seq_one_letter_code
_entity_poly.pdbx_strand_id
1 'polypeptide(L)' 'MAKASVREISRITGFSPATVSNALNRKRSVSEETAKVILECAQSLGYQQS' A
#
# COMPACT_ATOMS: atom_id res chain seq x y z
N MET A 1 11.95 6.94 -14.22
CA MET A 1 10.99 7.64 -13.46
C MET A 1 10.29 6.75 -12.47
N ALA A 2 10.45 7.04 -11.23
CA ALA A 2 9.88 6.20 -10.19
C ALA A 2 8.40 6.52 -10.03
N LYS A 3 7.59 5.54 -10.25
CA LYS A 3 6.18 5.67 -10.03
C LYS A 3 5.81 4.88 -8.80
N ALA A 4 5.11 5.52 -7.89
CA ALA A 4 4.61 4.79 -6.74
C ALA A 4 3.68 3.69 -7.25
N SER A 5 3.93 2.48 -6.80
CA SER A 5 3.16 1.32 -7.23
C SER A 5 3.06 0.34 -6.08
N VAL A 6 2.21 -0.66 -6.27
CA VAL A 6 2.05 -1.71 -5.27
C VAL A 6 3.41 -2.34 -4.95
N ARG A 7 4.23 -2.56 -5.96
CA ARG A 7 5.54 -3.17 -5.75
C ARG A 7 6.43 -2.29 -4.89
N GLU A 8 6.41 -0.99 -5.18
CA GLU A 8 7.24 -0.05 -4.43
C GLU A 8 6.80 0.00 -2.97
N ILE A 9 5.50 0.09 -2.74
CA ILE A 9 4.97 0.13 -1.40
C ILE A 9 5.31 -1.16 -0.68
N SER A 10 5.21 -2.29 -1.37
CA SER A 10 5.55 -3.59 -0.81
C SER A 10 7.00 -3.61 -0.33
N ARG A 11 7.91 -3.08 -1.13
CA ARG A 11 9.33 -3.06 -0.77
C ARG A 11 9.58 -2.21 0.47
N ILE A 12 8.93 -1.06 0.51
CA ILE A 12 9.19 -0.11 1.60
C ILE A 12 8.58 -0.60 2.91
N THR A 13 7.35 -1.11 2.84
CA THR A 13 6.65 -1.52 4.06
C THR A 13 7.01 -2.94 4.51
N GLY A 14 7.50 -3.76 3.60
CA GLY A 14 7.81 -5.15 3.92
C GLY A 14 6.62 -6.08 3.80
N PHE A 15 5.47 -5.58 3.40
CA PHE A 15 4.30 -6.42 3.18
C PHE A 15 4.33 -7.00 1.77
N SER A 16 3.63 -8.12 1.57
CA SER A 16 3.57 -8.71 0.24
C SER A 16 2.74 -7.83 -0.70
N PRO A 17 2.96 -7.92 -2.01
CA PRO A 17 2.16 -7.14 -2.96
C PRO A 17 0.68 -7.43 -2.85
N ALA A 18 0.32 -8.67 -2.53
CA ALA A 18 -1.09 -9.03 -2.37
C ALA A 18 -1.68 -8.26 -1.18
N THR A 19 -0.93 -8.19 -0.07
CA THR A 19 -1.39 -7.48 1.10
C THR A 19 -1.53 -5.98 0.79
N VAL A 20 -0.56 -5.42 0.09
CA VAL A 20 -0.61 -4.01 -0.27
C VAL A 20 -1.82 -3.72 -1.15
N SER A 21 -2.05 -4.57 -2.14
CA SER A 21 -3.19 -4.38 -3.03
C SER A 21 -4.50 -4.46 -2.25
N ASN A 22 -4.61 -5.42 -1.34
CA ASN A 22 -5.82 -5.56 -0.55
C ASN A 22 -6.05 -4.34 0.33
N ALA A 23 -4.99 -3.80 0.91
CA ALA A 23 -5.10 -2.61 1.76
C ALA A 23 -5.56 -1.41 0.95
N LEU A 24 -5.00 -1.25 -0.25
CA LEU A 24 -5.35 -0.11 -1.09
C LEU A 24 -6.80 -0.22 -1.58
N ASN A 25 -7.31 -1.42 -1.70
CA ASN A 25 -8.69 -1.65 -2.13
C ASN A 25 -9.64 -1.79 -0.94
N ARG A 26 -9.13 -1.58 0.27
CA ARG A 26 -9.93 -1.61 1.50
C ARG A 26 -10.64 -2.95 1.69
N LYS A 27 -9.92 -4.03 1.44
CA LYS A 27 -10.48 -5.35 1.65
C LYS A 27 -10.37 -5.73 3.12
N ARG A 28 -11.33 -6.54 3.57
CA ARG A 28 -11.41 -6.92 4.97
C ARG A 28 -10.31 -7.87 5.39
N SER A 29 -9.63 -8.47 4.43
CA SER A 29 -8.56 -9.41 4.75
C SER A 29 -7.34 -8.72 5.36
N VAL A 30 -7.32 -7.39 5.37
CA VAL A 30 -6.19 -6.63 5.89
C VAL A 30 -6.64 -5.92 7.15
N SER A 31 -5.82 -6.00 8.21
CA SER A 31 -6.14 -5.33 9.46
C SER A 31 -6.05 -3.81 9.28
N GLU A 32 -6.75 -3.09 10.17
CA GLU A 32 -6.75 -1.65 10.10
C GLU A 32 -5.34 -1.07 10.26
N GLU A 33 -4.58 -1.69 11.14
CA GLU A 33 -3.21 -1.25 11.39
C GLU A 33 -2.37 -1.38 10.13
N THR A 34 -2.43 -2.54 9.50
CA THR A 34 -1.68 -2.77 8.28
C THR A 34 -2.13 -1.83 7.17
N ALA A 35 -3.44 -1.67 7.02
CA ALA A 35 -3.97 -0.78 6.00
C ALA A 35 -3.49 0.65 6.24
N LYS A 36 -3.45 1.08 7.49
CA LYS A 36 -3.01 2.43 7.81
C LYS A 36 -1.55 2.64 7.40
N VAL A 37 -0.70 1.69 7.74
CA VAL A 37 0.71 1.78 7.40
C VAL A 37 0.89 1.88 5.88
N ILE A 38 0.17 1.04 5.17
CA ILE A 38 0.29 1.00 3.70
C ILE A 38 -0.24 2.30 3.09
N LEU A 39 -1.36 2.79 3.59
CA LEU A 39 -1.93 4.02 3.06
C LEU A 39 -1.04 5.22 3.33
N GLU A 40 -0.43 5.27 4.50
CA GLU A 40 0.49 6.36 4.82
C GLU A 40 1.71 6.31 3.90
N CYS A 41 2.21 5.12 3.66
CA CYS A 41 3.34 4.96 2.75
C CYS A 41 2.96 5.41 1.34
N ALA A 42 1.77 5.01 0.89
CA ALA A 42 1.30 5.38 -0.43
C ALA A 42 1.19 6.90 -0.56
N GLN A 43 0.66 7.55 0.46
CA GLN A 43 0.55 9.01 0.44
C GLN A 43 1.92 9.66 0.36
N SER A 44 2.86 9.13 1.12
CA SER A 44 4.21 9.67 1.16
C SER A 44 4.87 9.58 -0.21
N LEU A 45 4.54 8.53 -0.96
CA LEU A 45 5.11 8.33 -2.28
C LEU A 45 4.33 9.04 -3.38
N GLY A 46 3.22 9.68 -3.04
CA GLY A 46 2.38 10.33 -4.02
C GLY A 46 1.50 9.38 -4.81
N TYR A 47 1.30 8.18 -4.31
CA TYR A 47 0.43 7.21 -4.96
C TYR A 47 -1.01 7.68 -4.88
N GLN A 48 -1.67 7.69 -6.01
CA GLN A 48 -3.08 8.09 -6.05
C GLN A 48 -3.93 6.96 -6.55
N GLN A 49 -4.97 6.71 -5.80
CA GLN A 49 -5.97 5.74 -6.16
C GLN A 49 -7.14 6.49 -6.75
N SER A 50 -7.34 6.38 -8.00
CA SER A 50 -8.46 7.10 -8.61
C SER A 50 -9.70 6.23 -8.68
#